data_772516710d6041863549dc5e28f55529
#
_entry.id   772516710d6041863549dc5e28f55529
#
_cell.length_a   1.000
_cell.length_b   1.000
_cell.length_c   1.000
_cell.angle_alpha   90.00
_cell.angle_beta   90.00
_cell.angle_gamma   90.00
#
_symmetry.space_group_name_H-M   'P 1'
#
loop_
_entity.id
_entity.type
_entity.pdbx_description
1 polymer ?
#
loop_
_entity_poly.entity_id
_entity_poly.type
_entity_poly.pdbx_seq_one_letter_code
_entity_poly.pdbx_strand_id
1 'polypeptide(L)'
;MFIDRRYRGRRRHSPWVMLVLLIPLAVGIYFLATRTRFFENPFSPLRPTPTPTRSAVSFLAEAEDNYAAGRWRDALKAYDQVSQLEPDNDEAFRQQAWLLIHLGHPAEAVDKARKAADLKPTAQNLSILAMALDWSSQYEEAIKIALQAVDTDPLSAEAHATLAEVYADRNNWSRALDEAQTAVKLDPDSAMAQRNLGYVLDLQGRHEEALDALARAAELAPKLGYIYVTAANAYLALNDNEGMLAELEKAVAASPDSPVGYDALGHAAALGGDPDRAISLLKRAIEIDPQYGLSYAHLGRVYYTQLNWEAAVENFRKAFDLGVKNEEFYYELGLAYAYLDDCANAVIWLQKALDLNPESLPAQQGLDRCAQG
;
A
#
# COMPACT_ATOMS: atom_id res chain seq x y z
N MET A 1 -7.13 119.96 -16.08
CA MET A 1 -8.04 118.83 -16.25
C MET A 1 -7.41 117.65 -15.52
N PHE A 2 -7.93 117.31 -14.35
CA PHE A 2 -7.34 116.41 -13.42
C PHE A 2 -7.82 114.95 -13.66
N ILE A 3 -6.94 113.98 -13.64
CA ILE A 3 -7.30 112.58 -13.60
C ILE A 3 -6.65 111.97 -12.34
N ASP A 4 -7.53 111.58 -11.41
CA ASP A 4 -7.23 110.99 -10.13
C ASP A 4 -6.93 109.50 -10.34
N ARG A 5 -5.73 109.03 -9.95
CA ARG A 5 -5.35 107.60 -9.96
C ARG A 5 -5.40 107.04 -8.55
N ARG A 6 -6.51 106.32 -8.23
CA ARG A 6 -6.62 105.59 -6.98
C ARG A 6 -5.73 104.29 -6.98
N TYR A 7 -4.82 104.27 -6.09
CA TYR A 7 -3.96 103.10 -5.78
C TYR A 7 -4.80 102.03 -5.13
N ARG A 8 -4.94 100.79 -5.72
CA ARG A 8 -5.49 99.63 -5.07
C ARG A 8 -4.36 98.89 -4.36
N GLY A 9 -4.33 98.92 -3.02
CA GLY A 9 -3.41 98.18 -2.19
C GLY A 9 -3.65 96.65 -2.28
N ARG A 10 -2.62 95.93 -2.67
CA ARG A 10 -2.59 94.47 -2.62
C ARG A 10 -2.58 94.05 -1.16
N ARG A 11 -3.67 93.37 -0.65
CA ARG A 11 -3.66 92.67 0.64
C ARG A 11 -2.71 91.49 0.55
N ARG A 12 -1.58 91.52 1.22
CA ARG A 12 -0.70 90.40 1.49
C ARG A 12 -1.43 89.55 2.52
N HIS A 13 -1.87 88.37 2.10
CA HIS A 13 -2.34 87.35 3.05
C HIS A 13 -1.15 86.84 3.88
N SER A 14 -1.27 86.96 5.19
CA SER A 14 -0.26 86.52 6.15
C SER A 14 -0.05 84.97 6.00
N PRO A 15 1.19 84.55 5.93
CA PRO A 15 1.47 83.08 5.84
C PRO A 15 0.89 82.27 7.01
N TRP A 16 0.62 82.98 8.12
CA TRP A 16 -0.03 82.36 9.30
C TRP A 16 -1.49 81.91 9.04
N VAL A 17 -2.22 82.61 8.20
CA VAL A 17 -3.61 82.24 7.87
C VAL A 17 -3.64 80.97 7.00
N MET A 18 -2.62 80.74 6.16
CA MET A 18 -2.48 79.51 5.41
C MET A 18 -2.13 78.33 6.32
N LEU A 19 -1.28 78.51 7.32
CA LEU A 19 -0.89 77.48 8.27
C LEU A 19 -2.07 77.05 9.16
N VAL A 20 -2.92 77.99 9.58
CA VAL A 20 -4.11 77.66 10.41
C VAL A 20 -5.19 76.91 9.63
N LEU A 21 -5.23 77.03 8.29
CA LEU A 21 -6.16 76.28 7.45
C LEU A 21 -5.58 74.92 7.00
N LEU A 22 -4.24 74.82 6.88
CA LEU A 22 -3.59 73.53 6.46
C LEU A 22 -3.49 72.48 7.57
N ILE A 23 -3.34 72.88 8.83
CA ILE A 23 -3.28 71.97 9.98
C ILE A 23 -4.58 71.19 10.14
N PRO A 24 -5.78 71.75 10.22
CA PRO A 24 -7.01 70.97 10.34
C PRO A 24 -7.30 70.10 9.09
N LEU A 25 -6.86 70.56 7.90
CA LEU A 25 -6.97 69.78 6.67
C LEU A 25 -6.07 68.56 6.72
N ALA A 26 -4.82 68.74 7.15
CA ALA A 26 -3.88 67.59 7.33
C ALA A 26 -4.32 66.63 8.40
N VAL A 27 -4.86 67.13 9.53
CA VAL A 27 -5.44 66.31 10.61
C VAL A 27 -6.70 65.60 10.12
N GLY A 28 -7.53 66.25 9.33
CA GLY A 28 -8.72 65.65 8.71
C GLY A 28 -8.35 64.51 7.74
N ILE A 29 -7.34 64.75 6.87
CA ILE A 29 -6.82 63.71 5.95
C ILE A 29 -6.18 62.57 6.73
N TYR A 30 -5.41 62.82 7.78
CA TYR A 30 -4.85 61.78 8.65
C TYR A 30 -5.95 60.97 9.35
N PHE A 31 -6.99 61.62 9.87
CA PHE A 31 -8.13 60.94 10.48
C PHE A 31 -8.95 60.14 9.45
N LEU A 32 -9.14 60.65 8.25
CA LEU A 32 -9.77 59.90 7.16
C LEU A 32 -8.92 58.70 6.75
N ALA A 33 -7.62 58.88 6.58
CA ALA A 33 -6.68 57.81 6.21
C ALA A 33 -6.54 56.72 7.30
N THR A 34 -6.65 57.09 8.58
CA THR A 34 -6.64 56.10 9.71
C THR A 34 -8.01 55.48 9.94
N ARG A 35 -9.10 56.19 9.68
CA ARG A 35 -10.46 55.63 9.78
C ARG A 35 -10.82 54.69 8.64
N THR A 36 -10.20 54.82 7.46
CA THR A 36 -10.40 53.86 6.37
C THR A 36 -9.82 52.48 6.65
N ARG A 37 -9.03 52.32 7.70
CA ARG A 37 -8.66 51.03 8.22
C ARG A 37 -9.74 50.35 9.06
N PHE A 38 -10.80 51.07 9.49
CA PHE A 38 -11.91 50.53 10.28
C PHE A 38 -13.21 50.30 9.51
N PHE A 39 -13.33 50.81 8.29
CA PHE A 39 -14.39 50.45 7.38
C PHE A 39 -13.81 49.37 6.45
N GLU A 40 -13.90 48.12 6.84
CA GLU A 40 -13.85 47.07 5.84
C GLU A 40 -14.86 47.38 4.77
N ASN A 41 -14.39 47.50 3.54
CA ASN A 41 -15.19 47.79 2.36
C ASN A 41 -16.42 46.89 2.36
N PRO A 42 -17.67 47.37 2.52
CA PRO A 42 -18.85 46.51 2.54
C PRO A 42 -19.07 45.79 1.21
N PHE A 43 -18.27 46.11 0.17
CA PHE A 43 -18.20 45.43 -1.12
C PHE A 43 -16.89 44.65 -1.28
N SER A 44 -16.05 44.46 -0.24
CA SER A 44 -15.01 43.44 -0.36
C SER A 44 -15.70 42.11 -0.60
N PRO A 45 -15.37 41.39 -1.68
CA PRO A 45 -15.93 40.06 -1.88
C PRO A 45 -15.71 39.29 -0.58
N LEU A 46 -16.77 38.71 -0.04
CA LEU A 46 -16.73 37.86 1.15
C LEU A 46 -15.46 37.04 1.02
N ARG A 47 -14.47 37.25 1.89
CA ARG A 47 -13.34 36.32 1.94
C ARG A 47 -13.97 34.97 2.05
N PRO A 48 -13.69 34.05 1.13
CA PRO A 48 -14.26 32.71 1.26
C PRO A 48 -13.99 32.30 2.70
N THR A 49 -15.03 32.08 3.46
CA THR A 49 -14.88 31.44 4.79
C THR A 49 -14.02 30.22 4.52
N PRO A 50 -12.87 30.06 5.20
CA PRO A 50 -12.09 28.85 5.01
C PRO A 50 -13.05 27.68 5.16
N THR A 51 -13.17 26.87 4.12
CA THR A 51 -13.96 25.64 4.20
C THR A 51 -13.47 24.95 5.46
N PRO A 52 -14.35 24.63 6.43
CA PRO A 52 -13.89 24.00 7.66
C PRO A 52 -13.05 22.78 7.26
N THR A 53 -11.77 22.81 7.64
CA THR A 53 -10.86 21.69 7.40
C THR A 53 -11.50 20.48 8.06
N ARG A 54 -11.72 19.41 7.31
CA ARG A 54 -12.28 18.17 7.87
C ARG A 54 -11.42 17.73 9.04
N SER A 55 -12.06 17.32 10.13
CA SER A 55 -11.36 16.83 11.34
C SER A 55 -10.82 15.41 11.13
N ALA A 56 -9.81 15.01 11.90
CA ALA A 56 -9.33 13.64 11.94
C ALA A 56 -10.46 12.63 12.22
N VAL A 57 -11.39 12.96 13.10
CA VAL A 57 -12.57 12.13 13.39
C VAL A 57 -13.44 11.89 12.14
N SER A 58 -13.61 12.91 11.29
CA SER A 58 -14.35 12.76 10.03
C SER A 58 -13.65 11.85 9.03
N PHE A 59 -12.31 11.91 8.97
CA PHE A 59 -11.53 11.02 8.12
C PHE A 59 -11.47 9.60 8.69
N LEU A 60 -11.44 9.45 10.02
CA LEU A 60 -11.49 8.15 10.67
C LEU A 60 -12.82 7.43 10.35
N ALA A 61 -13.94 8.11 10.50
CA ALA A 61 -15.24 7.54 10.13
C ALA A 61 -15.32 7.15 8.65
N GLU A 62 -14.76 7.99 7.74
CA GLU A 62 -14.67 7.65 6.32
C GLU A 62 -13.77 6.43 6.07
N ALA A 63 -12.65 6.31 6.81
CA ALA A 63 -11.75 5.18 6.69
C ALA A 63 -12.43 3.87 7.12
N GLU A 64 -13.13 3.89 8.26
CA GLU A 64 -13.89 2.76 8.78
C GLU A 64 -15.03 2.33 7.84
N ASP A 65 -15.80 3.29 7.30
CA ASP A 65 -16.87 3.04 6.33
C ASP A 65 -16.33 2.42 5.03
N ASN A 66 -15.19 2.92 4.54
CA ASN A 66 -14.54 2.39 3.35
C ASN A 66 -13.99 0.99 3.60
N TYR A 67 -13.36 0.77 4.76
CA TYR A 67 -12.84 -0.52 5.18
C TYR A 67 -13.96 -1.58 5.24
N ALA A 68 -15.06 -1.27 5.95
CA ALA A 68 -16.21 -2.16 6.07
C ALA A 68 -16.89 -2.46 4.71
N ALA A 69 -16.82 -1.52 3.77
CA ALA A 69 -17.33 -1.70 2.41
C ALA A 69 -16.38 -2.47 1.48
N GLY A 70 -15.17 -2.82 1.90
CA GLY A 70 -14.14 -3.46 1.09
C GLY A 70 -13.44 -2.50 0.11
N ARG A 71 -13.58 -1.18 0.27
CA ARG A 71 -12.89 -0.15 -0.51
C ARG A 71 -11.57 0.23 0.17
N TRP A 72 -10.62 -0.69 0.14
CA TRP A 72 -9.41 -0.61 0.96
C TRP A 72 -8.45 0.51 0.56
N ARG A 73 -8.36 0.83 -0.74
CA ARG A 73 -7.54 1.96 -1.22
C ARG A 73 -8.08 3.31 -0.75
N ASP A 74 -9.40 3.46 -0.69
CA ASP A 74 -10.01 4.68 -0.17
C ASP A 74 -9.93 4.74 1.36
N ALA A 75 -10.03 3.60 2.04
CA ALA A 75 -9.75 3.50 3.47
C ALA A 75 -8.30 3.94 3.79
N LEU A 76 -7.31 3.44 3.03
CA LEU A 76 -5.90 3.81 3.18
C LEU A 76 -5.69 5.32 3.03
N LYS A 77 -6.28 5.95 1.99
CA LYS A 77 -6.22 7.41 1.79
C LYS A 77 -6.82 8.18 2.96
N ALA A 78 -7.93 7.69 3.51
CA ALA A 78 -8.57 8.34 4.65
C ALA A 78 -7.73 8.20 5.92
N TYR A 79 -7.14 7.02 6.20
CA TYR A 79 -6.18 6.85 7.31
C TYR A 79 -4.91 7.69 7.13
N ASP A 80 -4.44 7.93 5.90
CA ASP A 80 -3.33 8.86 5.64
C ASP A 80 -3.68 10.29 6.07
N GLN A 81 -4.94 10.74 5.86
CA GLN A 81 -5.37 12.04 6.36
C GLN A 81 -5.46 12.07 7.90
N VAL A 82 -5.89 10.97 8.53
CA VAL A 82 -5.89 10.87 10.01
C VAL A 82 -4.46 11.02 10.54
N SER A 83 -3.49 10.25 10.03
CA SER A 83 -2.10 10.29 10.50
C SER A 83 -1.37 11.59 10.21
N GLN A 84 -1.79 12.36 9.19
CA GLN A 84 -1.27 13.71 8.93
C GLN A 84 -1.79 14.74 9.95
N LEU A 85 -3.05 14.60 10.39
CA LEU A 85 -3.67 15.49 11.37
C LEU A 85 -3.30 15.11 12.82
N GLU A 86 -3.11 13.82 13.09
CA GLU A 86 -2.76 13.24 14.38
C GLU A 86 -1.51 12.34 14.24
N PRO A 87 -0.29 12.92 14.22
CA PRO A 87 0.95 12.16 13.99
C PRO A 87 1.34 11.18 15.11
N ASP A 88 0.65 11.21 16.23
CA ASP A 88 0.79 10.35 17.39
C ASP A 88 -0.33 9.29 17.50
N ASN A 89 -1.22 9.19 16.51
CA ASN A 89 -2.27 8.20 16.44
C ASN A 89 -1.71 6.85 15.95
N ASP A 90 -1.32 5.97 16.89
CA ASP A 90 -0.77 4.65 16.61
C ASP A 90 -1.75 3.76 15.84
N GLU A 91 -3.05 3.87 16.13
CA GLU A 91 -4.10 3.11 15.46
C GLU A 91 -4.17 3.42 13.95
N ALA A 92 -4.08 4.70 13.57
CA ALA A 92 -4.10 5.09 12.16
C ALA A 92 -2.92 4.46 11.39
N PHE A 93 -1.71 4.50 11.97
CA PHE A 93 -0.54 3.86 11.37
C PHE A 93 -0.66 2.34 11.31
N ARG A 94 -1.22 1.70 12.33
CA ARG A 94 -1.48 0.26 12.35
C ARG A 94 -2.43 -0.15 11.23
N GLN A 95 -3.53 0.58 11.06
CA GLN A 95 -4.50 0.31 9.99
C GLN A 95 -3.93 0.56 8.60
N GLN A 96 -3.10 1.60 8.41
CA GLN A 96 -2.37 1.80 7.16
C GLN A 96 -1.48 0.61 6.83
N ALA A 97 -0.70 0.13 7.81
CA ALA A 97 0.18 -1.02 7.61
C ALA A 97 -0.62 -2.27 7.24
N TRP A 98 -1.71 -2.54 7.94
CA TRP A 98 -2.58 -3.67 7.66
C TRP A 98 -3.15 -3.62 6.23
N LEU A 99 -3.66 -2.47 5.82
CA LEU A 99 -4.16 -2.26 4.45
C LEU A 99 -3.07 -2.42 3.40
N LEU A 100 -1.87 -1.87 3.63
CA LEU A 100 -0.75 -1.97 2.71
C LEU A 100 -0.29 -3.43 2.52
N ILE A 101 -0.22 -4.23 3.59
CA ILE A 101 0.07 -5.66 3.50
C ILE A 101 -0.91 -6.34 2.53
N HIS A 102 -2.20 -6.14 2.74
CA HIS A 102 -3.25 -6.84 1.98
C HIS A 102 -3.52 -6.25 0.59
N LEU A 103 -2.98 -5.06 0.31
CA LEU A 103 -2.91 -4.48 -1.03
C LEU A 103 -1.63 -4.89 -1.78
N GLY A 104 -0.74 -5.67 -1.14
CA GLY A 104 0.48 -6.19 -1.76
C GLY A 104 1.71 -5.28 -1.66
N HIS A 105 1.72 -4.35 -0.69
CA HIS A 105 2.82 -3.41 -0.43
C HIS A 105 3.48 -3.63 0.95
N PRO A 106 3.96 -4.85 1.27
CA PRO A 106 4.50 -5.15 2.59
C PRO A 106 5.73 -4.31 2.94
N ALA A 107 6.55 -3.93 1.96
CA ALA A 107 7.72 -3.09 2.22
C ALA A 107 7.33 -1.67 2.72
N GLU A 108 6.28 -1.07 2.15
CA GLU A 108 5.74 0.22 2.62
C GLU A 108 5.03 0.07 3.97
N ALA A 109 4.41 -1.09 4.20
CA ALA A 109 3.74 -1.42 5.46
C ALA A 109 4.72 -1.43 6.63
N VAL A 110 5.99 -1.86 6.44
CA VAL A 110 7.01 -1.88 7.50
C VAL A 110 7.19 -0.51 8.13
N ASP A 111 7.27 0.56 7.33
CA ASP A 111 7.46 1.92 7.84
C ASP A 111 6.27 2.38 8.69
N LYS A 112 5.05 2.09 8.24
CA LYS A 112 3.82 2.43 8.97
C LYS A 112 3.69 1.61 10.25
N ALA A 113 3.91 0.29 10.18
CA ALA A 113 3.86 -0.60 11.33
C ALA A 113 4.92 -0.25 12.37
N ARG A 114 6.15 0.08 11.94
CA ARG A 114 7.22 0.53 12.83
C ARG A 114 6.84 1.81 13.54
N LYS A 115 6.25 2.77 12.83
CA LYS A 115 5.75 4.00 13.43
C LYS A 115 4.68 3.74 14.50
N ALA A 116 3.74 2.82 14.25
CA ALA A 116 2.74 2.42 15.23
C ALA A 116 3.38 1.78 16.47
N ALA A 117 4.33 0.86 16.29
CA ALA A 117 5.03 0.19 17.39
C ALA A 117 5.91 1.14 18.21
N ASP A 118 6.58 2.12 17.56
CA ASP A 118 7.39 3.14 18.22
C ASP A 118 6.52 4.08 19.08
N LEU A 119 5.34 4.44 18.60
CA LEU A 119 4.40 5.26 19.36
C LEU A 119 3.85 4.50 20.57
N LYS A 120 3.48 3.23 20.36
CA LYS A 120 2.89 2.40 21.40
C LYS A 120 3.17 0.91 21.13
N PRO A 121 4.10 0.29 21.86
CA PRO A 121 4.49 -1.10 21.65
C PRO A 121 3.48 -2.09 22.25
N THR A 122 2.24 -2.08 21.74
CA THR A 122 1.21 -3.07 22.11
C THR A 122 1.42 -4.37 21.34
N ALA A 123 0.82 -5.47 21.80
CA ALA A 123 0.85 -6.74 21.08
C ALA A 123 0.32 -6.60 19.65
N GLN A 124 -0.77 -5.83 19.44
CA GLN A 124 -1.35 -5.57 18.12
C GLN A 124 -0.38 -4.81 17.20
N ASN A 125 0.24 -3.72 17.68
CA ASN A 125 1.17 -2.93 16.86
C ASN A 125 2.44 -3.72 16.54
N LEU A 126 2.92 -4.56 17.47
CA LEU A 126 4.05 -5.44 17.25
C LEU A 126 3.69 -6.59 16.27
N SER A 127 2.47 -7.15 16.37
CA SER A 127 1.99 -8.18 15.43
C SER A 127 1.94 -7.67 14.00
N ILE A 128 1.39 -6.48 13.77
CA ILE A 128 1.38 -5.89 12.43
C ILE A 128 2.79 -5.59 11.91
N LEU A 129 3.71 -5.15 12.78
CA LEU A 129 5.11 -4.97 12.39
C LEU A 129 5.77 -6.31 12.03
N ALA A 130 5.54 -7.35 12.81
CA ALA A 130 6.06 -8.68 12.52
C ALA A 130 5.51 -9.22 11.18
N MET A 131 4.22 -9.08 10.93
CA MET A 131 3.57 -9.46 9.67
C MET A 131 4.15 -8.68 8.48
N ALA A 132 4.30 -7.35 8.58
CA ALA A 132 4.89 -6.53 7.52
C ALA A 132 6.34 -6.94 7.20
N LEU A 133 7.14 -7.21 8.23
CA LEU A 133 8.52 -7.68 8.11
C LEU A 133 8.58 -9.05 7.44
N ASP A 134 7.72 -9.97 7.82
CA ASP A 134 7.63 -11.32 7.28
C ASP A 134 7.29 -11.30 5.78
N TRP A 135 6.20 -10.60 5.41
CA TRP A 135 5.76 -10.48 4.02
C TRP A 135 6.73 -9.66 3.15
N SER A 136 7.64 -8.87 3.77
CA SER A 136 8.75 -8.21 3.08
C SER A 136 10.06 -9.03 3.10
N SER A 137 9.98 -10.30 3.51
CA SER A 137 11.11 -11.27 3.58
C SER A 137 12.20 -10.88 4.59
N GLN A 138 11.87 -10.09 5.61
CA GLN A 138 12.78 -9.72 6.69
C GLN A 138 12.59 -10.68 7.90
N TYR A 139 12.71 -11.96 7.67
CA TYR A 139 12.29 -13.05 8.56
C TYR A 139 12.93 -13.02 9.95
N GLU A 140 14.21 -12.71 10.07
CA GLU A 140 14.92 -12.74 11.37
C GLU A 140 14.39 -11.65 12.31
N GLU A 141 14.09 -10.47 11.76
CA GLU A 141 13.47 -9.41 12.54
C GLU A 141 12.01 -9.72 12.82
N ALA A 142 11.28 -10.29 11.86
CA ALA A 142 9.88 -10.70 12.02
C ALA A 142 9.71 -11.67 13.20
N ILE A 143 10.53 -12.73 13.30
CA ILE A 143 10.50 -13.66 14.44
C ILE A 143 10.72 -12.93 15.77
N LYS A 144 11.73 -12.06 15.83
CA LYS A 144 12.04 -11.32 17.05
C LYS A 144 10.87 -10.47 17.51
N ILE A 145 10.25 -9.73 16.58
CA ILE A 145 9.12 -8.85 16.88
C ILE A 145 7.86 -9.65 17.21
N ALA A 146 7.58 -10.75 16.51
CA ALA A 146 6.45 -11.63 16.81
C ALA A 146 6.57 -12.25 18.21
N LEU A 147 7.75 -12.72 18.62
CA LEU A 147 8.00 -13.16 19.99
C LEU A 147 7.77 -12.06 21.02
N GLN A 148 8.23 -10.83 20.71
CA GLN A 148 7.98 -9.67 21.58
C GLN A 148 6.49 -9.35 21.70
N ALA A 149 5.70 -9.54 20.63
CA ALA A 149 4.24 -9.36 20.68
C ALA A 149 3.58 -10.35 21.64
N VAL A 150 3.95 -11.63 21.58
CA VAL A 150 3.46 -12.66 22.49
C VAL A 150 3.92 -12.41 23.95
N ASP A 151 5.15 -11.98 24.14
CA ASP A 151 5.67 -11.62 25.48
C ASP A 151 4.92 -10.42 26.07
N THR A 152 4.49 -9.46 25.21
CA THR A 152 3.75 -8.26 25.64
C THR A 152 2.32 -8.59 26.08
N ASP A 153 1.66 -9.49 25.37
CA ASP A 153 0.34 -10.02 25.75
C ASP A 153 0.22 -11.50 25.38
N PRO A 154 0.51 -12.42 26.33
CA PRO A 154 0.40 -13.88 26.10
C PRO A 154 -1.02 -14.40 25.85
N LEU A 155 -2.03 -13.56 25.98
CA LEU A 155 -3.43 -13.90 25.68
C LEU A 155 -3.92 -13.29 24.37
N SER A 156 -3.04 -12.63 23.62
CA SER A 156 -3.38 -12.07 22.30
C SER A 156 -3.43 -13.16 21.24
N ALA A 157 -4.63 -13.51 20.77
CA ALA A 157 -4.80 -14.44 19.65
C ALA A 157 -4.10 -13.94 18.38
N GLU A 158 -4.10 -12.63 18.13
CA GLU A 158 -3.43 -11.99 17.00
C GLU A 158 -1.90 -12.20 17.06
N ALA A 159 -1.29 -12.03 18.25
CA ALA A 159 0.15 -12.23 18.41
C ALA A 159 0.57 -13.67 18.14
N HIS A 160 -0.17 -14.66 18.68
CA HIS A 160 0.06 -16.07 18.42
C HIS A 160 -0.19 -16.43 16.94
N ALA A 161 -1.25 -15.90 16.30
CA ALA A 161 -1.52 -16.11 14.89
C ALA A 161 -0.39 -15.59 14.00
N THR A 162 0.12 -14.38 14.29
CA THR A 162 1.26 -13.80 13.55
C THR A 162 2.53 -14.62 13.76
N LEU A 163 2.84 -15.03 14.99
CA LEU A 163 4.01 -15.87 15.27
C LEU A 163 3.92 -17.23 14.56
N ALA A 164 2.71 -17.80 14.45
CA ALA A 164 2.48 -19.02 13.69
C ALA A 164 2.85 -18.87 12.20
N GLU A 165 2.41 -17.79 11.57
CA GLU A 165 2.72 -17.49 10.16
C GLU A 165 4.24 -17.33 9.95
N VAL A 166 4.88 -16.49 10.78
CA VAL A 166 6.34 -16.28 10.71
C VAL A 166 7.14 -17.58 10.92
N TYR A 167 6.72 -18.46 11.83
CA TYR A 167 7.35 -19.77 11.99
C TYR A 167 7.12 -20.68 10.79
N ALA A 168 5.93 -20.64 10.17
CA ALA A 168 5.60 -21.44 9.00
C ALA A 168 6.49 -21.07 7.80
N ASP A 169 6.67 -19.76 7.55
CA ASP A 169 7.52 -19.23 6.47
C ASP A 169 9.01 -19.56 6.65
N ARG A 170 9.40 -19.89 7.89
CA ARG A 170 10.74 -20.40 8.21
C ARG A 170 10.81 -21.93 8.33
N ASN A 171 9.82 -22.64 7.82
CA ASN A 171 9.71 -24.11 7.86
C ASN A 171 9.77 -24.70 9.28
N ASN A 172 9.44 -23.91 10.31
CA ASN A 172 9.33 -24.38 11.67
C ASN A 172 7.90 -24.85 11.97
N TRP A 173 7.46 -25.83 11.23
CA TRP A 173 6.06 -26.26 11.15
C TRP A 173 5.48 -26.76 12.47
N SER A 174 6.31 -27.36 13.36
CA SER A 174 5.82 -27.78 14.68
C SER A 174 5.42 -26.60 15.54
N ARG A 175 6.31 -25.59 15.68
CA ARG A 175 5.98 -24.37 16.44
C ARG A 175 4.87 -23.57 15.78
N ALA A 176 4.86 -23.50 14.46
CA ALA A 176 3.79 -22.83 13.72
C ALA A 176 2.41 -23.41 14.07
N LEU A 177 2.28 -24.74 14.10
CA LEU A 177 1.02 -25.38 14.46
C LEU A 177 0.63 -25.16 15.93
N ASP A 178 1.58 -25.24 16.86
CA ASP A 178 1.33 -25.00 18.29
C ASP A 178 0.81 -23.58 18.53
N GLU A 179 1.43 -22.57 17.87
CA GLU A 179 1.02 -21.17 17.97
C GLU A 179 -0.32 -20.91 17.28
N ALA A 180 -0.57 -21.48 16.08
CA ALA A 180 -1.84 -21.35 15.38
C ALA A 180 -3.01 -21.93 16.19
N GLN A 181 -2.81 -23.10 16.79
CA GLN A 181 -3.82 -23.74 17.65
C GLN A 181 -4.05 -22.94 18.93
N THR A 182 -3.01 -22.32 19.48
CA THR A 182 -3.12 -21.42 20.64
C THR A 182 -3.94 -20.20 20.26
N ALA A 183 -3.69 -19.57 19.11
CA ALA A 183 -4.45 -18.44 18.61
C ALA A 183 -5.95 -18.76 18.50
N VAL A 184 -6.31 -19.87 17.83
CA VAL A 184 -7.72 -20.29 17.70
C VAL A 184 -8.35 -20.66 19.03
N LYS A 185 -7.59 -21.20 19.98
CA LYS A 185 -8.10 -21.49 21.33
C LYS A 185 -8.37 -20.23 22.13
N LEU A 186 -7.55 -19.19 21.97
CA LEU A 186 -7.71 -17.89 22.63
C LEU A 186 -8.90 -17.11 22.05
N ASP A 187 -9.03 -17.10 20.72
CA ASP A 187 -10.16 -16.47 20.03
C ASP A 187 -10.61 -17.32 18.83
N PRO A 188 -11.62 -18.19 19.00
CA PRO A 188 -12.17 -19.03 17.93
C PRO A 188 -12.85 -18.23 16.80
N ASP A 189 -13.25 -17.00 17.08
CA ASP A 189 -13.94 -16.10 16.15
C ASP A 189 -12.97 -15.09 15.50
N SER A 190 -11.68 -15.21 15.71
CA SER A 190 -10.65 -14.45 14.98
C SER A 190 -10.45 -15.02 13.58
N ALA A 191 -10.82 -14.25 12.56
CA ALA A 191 -10.59 -14.62 11.16
C ALA A 191 -9.10 -14.82 10.85
N MET A 192 -8.21 -14.03 11.46
CA MET A 192 -6.76 -14.16 11.31
C MET A 192 -6.26 -15.48 11.94
N ALA A 193 -6.72 -15.83 13.15
CA ALA A 193 -6.32 -17.07 13.80
C ALA A 193 -6.75 -18.29 12.98
N GLN A 194 -7.99 -18.30 12.47
CA GLN A 194 -8.51 -19.36 11.61
C GLN A 194 -7.74 -19.43 10.28
N ARG A 195 -7.48 -18.28 9.64
CA ARG A 195 -6.70 -18.25 8.38
C ARG A 195 -5.29 -18.76 8.59
N ASN A 196 -4.61 -18.34 9.65
CA ASN A 196 -3.23 -18.75 9.88
C ASN A 196 -3.14 -20.23 10.28
N LEU A 197 -4.15 -20.76 11.00
CA LEU A 197 -4.26 -22.21 11.21
C LEU A 197 -4.40 -22.94 9.86
N GLY A 198 -5.29 -22.49 8.98
CA GLY A 198 -5.46 -23.05 7.65
C GLY A 198 -4.17 -23.01 6.83
N TYR A 199 -3.47 -21.88 6.83
CA TYR A 199 -2.18 -21.73 6.15
C TYR A 199 -1.12 -22.72 6.66
N VAL A 200 -0.97 -22.86 7.97
CA VAL A 200 -0.02 -23.79 8.58
C VAL A 200 -0.38 -25.26 8.27
N LEU A 201 -1.67 -25.61 8.30
CA LEU A 201 -2.14 -26.96 7.94
C LEU A 201 -1.88 -27.26 6.46
N ASP A 202 -2.09 -26.32 5.57
CA ASP A 202 -1.83 -26.46 4.14
C ASP A 202 -0.35 -26.77 3.87
N LEU A 203 0.56 -25.99 4.48
CA LEU A 203 2.01 -26.22 4.39
C LEU A 203 2.47 -27.58 4.96
N GLN A 204 1.68 -28.19 5.87
CA GLN A 204 1.91 -29.53 6.36
C GLN A 204 1.29 -30.66 5.50
N GLY A 205 0.65 -30.29 4.37
CA GLY A 205 -0.03 -31.24 3.49
C GLY A 205 -1.40 -31.70 4.01
N ARG A 206 -1.97 -31.02 5.02
CA ARG A 206 -3.30 -31.31 5.61
C ARG A 206 -4.35 -30.44 4.95
N HIS A 207 -4.44 -30.54 3.62
CA HIS A 207 -5.18 -29.60 2.79
C HIS A 207 -6.69 -29.54 3.09
N GLU A 208 -7.34 -30.69 3.38
CA GLU A 208 -8.77 -30.73 3.72
C GLU A 208 -9.03 -30.01 5.06
N GLU A 209 -8.20 -30.24 6.08
CA GLU A 209 -8.33 -29.56 7.36
C GLU A 209 -8.00 -28.04 7.24
N ALA A 210 -7.09 -27.69 6.32
CA ALA A 210 -6.80 -26.30 5.99
C ALA A 210 -8.04 -25.61 5.41
N LEU A 211 -8.73 -26.26 4.48
CA LEU A 211 -9.96 -25.73 3.87
C LEU A 211 -11.07 -25.53 4.89
N ASP A 212 -11.23 -26.41 5.90
CA ASP A 212 -12.20 -26.21 6.98
C ASP A 212 -11.90 -24.92 7.79
N ALA A 213 -10.63 -24.73 8.16
CA ALA A 213 -10.23 -23.53 8.90
C ALA A 213 -10.36 -22.24 8.04
N LEU A 214 -10.01 -22.31 6.75
CA LEU A 214 -10.13 -21.20 5.81
C LEU A 214 -11.59 -20.85 5.50
N ALA A 215 -12.48 -21.86 5.42
CA ALA A 215 -13.92 -21.61 5.29
C ALA A 215 -14.46 -20.86 6.52
N ARG A 216 -14.03 -21.25 7.73
CA ARG A 216 -14.39 -20.53 8.94
C ARG A 216 -13.85 -19.09 8.94
N ALA A 217 -12.61 -18.87 8.49
CA ALA A 217 -12.03 -17.54 8.35
C ALA A 217 -12.85 -16.67 7.37
N ALA A 218 -13.29 -17.25 6.24
CA ALA A 218 -14.09 -16.56 5.23
C ALA A 218 -15.50 -16.19 5.74
N GLU A 219 -16.11 -17.04 6.57
CA GLU A 219 -17.39 -16.70 7.24
C GLU A 219 -17.24 -15.50 8.17
N LEU A 220 -16.14 -15.43 8.93
CA LEU A 220 -15.86 -14.37 9.89
C LEU A 220 -15.48 -13.04 9.22
N ALA A 221 -14.77 -13.10 8.10
CA ALA A 221 -14.29 -11.93 7.40
C ALA A 221 -14.43 -12.05 5.86
N PRO A 222 -15.66 -12.02 5.32
CA PRO A 222 -15.94 -12.31 3.91
C PRO A 222 -15.39 -11.26 2.93
N LYS A 223 -14.89 -10.13 3.42
CA LYS A 223 -14.27 -9.07 2.60
C LYS A 223 -12.74 -9.18 2.52
N LEU A 224 -12.14 -10.16 3.21
CA LEU A 224 -10.70 -10.39 3.18
C LEU A 224 -10.32 -11.30 2.00
N GLY A 225 -10.08 -10.72 0.83
CA GLY A 225 -9.78 -11.47 -0.41
C GLY A 225 -8.61 -12.45 -0.27
N TYR A 226 -7.61 -12.12 0.56
CA TYR A 226 -6.44 -12.99 0.76
C TYR A 226 -6.77 -14.34 1.43
N ILE A 227 -7.87 -14.45 2.19
CA ILE A 227 -8.33 -15.72 2.76
C ILE A 227 -8.67 -16.68 1.62
N TYR A 228 -9.39 -16.20 0.61
CA TYR A 228 -9.75 -17.00 -0.57
C TYR A 228 -8.54 -17.35 -1.43
N VAL A 229 -7.54 -16.43 -1.53
CA VAL A 229 -6.27 -16.76 -2.20
C VAL A 229 -5.54 -17.89 -1.46
N THR A 230 -5.53 -17.87 -0.11
CA THR A 230 -4.96 -18.95 0.67
C THR A 230 -5.71 -20.27 0.46
N ALA A 231 -7.06 -20.25 0.42
CA ALA A 231 -7.86 -21.43 0.14
C ALA A 231 -7.61 -21.98 -1.27
N ALA A 232 -7.42 -21.09 -2.25
CA ALA A 232 -7.10 -21.50 -3.61
C ALA A 232 -5.79 -22.28 -3.71
N ASN A 233 -4.79 -21.95 -2.89
CA ASN A 233 -3.52 -22.70 -2.83
C ASN A 233 -3.74 -24.13 -2.30
N ALA A 234 -4.59 -24.32 -1.29
CA ALA A 234 -4.94 -25.64 -0.78
C ALA A 234 -5.69 -26.49 -1.83
N TYR A 235 -6.63 -25.88 -2.60
CA TYR A 235 -7.28 -26.57 -3.73
C TYR A 235 -6.29 -26.92 -4.84
N LEU A 236 -5.33 -26.05 -5.13
CA LEU A 236 -4.26 -26.33 -6.11
C LEU A 236 -3.43 -27.54 -5.67
N ALA A 237 -3.07 -27.63 -4.39
CA ALA A 237 -2.31 -28.76 -3.83
C ALA A 237 -3.10 -30.08 -3.90
N LEU A 238 -4.42 -30.02 -3.83
CA LEU A 238 -5.33 -31.15 -4.05
C LEU A 238 -5.56 -31.49 -5.53
N ASN A 239 -4.96 -30.72 -6.46
CA ASN A 239 -5.22 -30.77 -7.92
C ASN A 239 -6.69 -30.50 -8.28
N ASP A 240 -7.42 -29.79 -7.43
CA ASP A 240 -8.79 -29.32 -7.70
C ASP A 240 -8.76 -27.92 -8.33
N ASN A 241 -8.58 -27.91 -9.65
CA ASN A 241 -8.52 -26.65 -10.42
C ASN A 241 -9.86 -25.89 -10.42
N GLU A 242 -10.98 -26.59 -10.30
CA GLU A 242 -12.31 -25.96 -10.25
C GLU A 242 -12.51 -25.23 -8.91
N GLY A 243 -12.20 -25.91 -7.80
CA GLY A 243 -12.21 -25.30 -6.47
C GLY A 243 -11.25 -24.11 -6.36
N MET A 244 -10.02 -24.24 -6.88
CA MET A 244 -9.05 -23.16 -6.94
C MET A 244 -9.60 -21.91 -7.66
N LEU A 245 -10.14 -22.07 -8.87
CA LEU A 245 -10.68 -20.95 -9.63
C LEU A 245 -11.88 -20.32 -8.93
N ALA A 246 -12.78 -21.12 -8.35
CA ALA A 246 -13.94 -20.63 -7.61
C ALA A 246 -13.52 -19.75 -6.41
N GLU A 247 -12.49 -20.16 -5.65
CA GLU A 247 -11.98 -19.36 -4.52
C GLU A 247 -11.33 -18.06 -5.02
N LEU A 248 -10.57 -18.09 -6.11
CA LEU A 248 -9.96 -16.87 -6.67
C LEU A 248 -11.01 -15.89 -7.21
N GLU A 249 -12.12 -16.37 -7.77
CA GLU A 249 -13.24 -15.52 -8.15
C GLU A 249 -13.91 -14.86 -6.92
N LYS A 250 -14.02 -15.59 -5.80
CA LYS A 250 -14.44 -15.01 -4.51
C LYS A 250 -13.44 -13.97 -4.00
N ALA A 251 -12.12 -14.19 -4.16
CA ALA A 251 -11.10 -13.23 -3.77
C ALA A 251 -11.28 -11.89 -4.50
N VAL A 252 -11.51 -11.94 -5.82
CA VAL A 252 -11.81 -10.74 -6.64
C VAL A 252 -13.10 -10.06 -6.21
N ALA A 253 -14.15 -10.83 -5.93
CA ALA A 253 -15.44 -10.29 -5.49
C ALA A 253 -15.38 -9.68 -4.08
N ALA A 254 -14.56 -10.24 -3.19
CA ALA A 254 -14.35 -9.75 -1.82
C ALA A 254 -13.62 -8.41 -1.78
N SER A 255 -12.59 -8.25 -2.62
CA SER A 255 -11.71 -7.07 -2.65
C SER A 255 -11.48 -6.58 -4.09
N PRO A 256 -12.49 -6.00 -4.75
CA PRO A 256 -12.41 -5.65 -6.17
C PRO A 256 -11.48 -4.46 -6.48
N ASP A 257 -11.03 -3.73 -5.48
CA ASP A 257 -10.05 -2.65 -5.57
C ASP A 257 -8.63 -3.08 -5.19
N SER A 258 -8.42 -4.37 -4.85
CA SER A 258 -7.11 -4.95 -4.62
C SER A 258 -6.56 -5.62 -5.89
N PRO A 259 -5.29 -5.44 -6.25
CA PRO A 259 -4.68 -6.12 -7.39
C PRO A 259 -4.47 -7.61 -7.13
N VAL A 260 -4.36 -8.02 -5.84
CA VAL A 260 -3.92 -9.36 -5.43
C VAL A 260 -4.83 -10.47 -5.96
N GLY A 261 -6.17 -10.30 -5.85
CA GLY A 261 -7.11 -11.29 -6.35
C GLY A 261 -7.07 -11.44 -7.88
N TYR A 262 -6.98 -10.33 -8.59
CA TYR A 262 -6.86 -10.34 -10.07
C TYR A 262 -5.56 -10.96 -10.54
N ASP A 263 -4.47 -10.68 -9.86
CA ASP A 263 -3.14 -11.26 -10.14
C ASP A 263 -3.16 -12.78 -9.95
N ALA A 264 -3.64 -13.26 -8.80
CA ALA A 264 -3.73 -14.68 -8.49
C ALA A 264 -4.64 -15.42 -9.50
N LEU A 265 -5.81 -14.84 -9.84
CA LEU A 265 -6.71 -15.41 -10.84
C LEU A 265 -6.10 -15.39 -12.25
N GLY A 266 -5.35 -14.34 -12.60
CA GLY A 266 -4.60 -14.25 -13.86
C GLY A 266 -3.51 -15.30 -13.96
N HIS A 267 -2.74 -15.49 -12.88
CA HIS A 267 -1.74 -16.54 -12.81
C HIS A 267 -2.36 -17.94 -12.92
N ALA A 268 -3.47 -18.21 -12.22
CA ALA A 268 -4.20 -19.47 -12.32
C ALA A 268 -4.73 -19.71 -13.75
N ALA A 269 -5.24 -18.69 -14.43
CA ALA A 269 -5.66 -18.80 -15.82
C ALA A 269 -4.51 -19.17 -16.76
N ALA A 270 -3.31 -18.60 -16.54
CA ALA A 270 -2.11 -18.96 -17.30
C ALA A 270 -1.71 -20.42 -17.10
N LEU A 271 -1.71 -20.89 -15.84
CA LEU A 271 -1.44 -22.32 -15.53
C LEU A 271 -2.48 -23.26 -16.14
N GLY A 272 -3.74 -22.81 -16.21
CA GLY A 272 -4.83 -23.54 -16.87
C GLY A 272 -4.80 -23.52 -18.40
N GLY A 273 -3.82 -22.84 -19.01
CA GLY A 273 -3.65 -22.77 -20.47
C GLY A 273 -4.56 -21.76 -21.18
N ASP A 274 -5.09 -20.77 -20.46
CA ASP A 274 -5.86 -19.66 -21.02
C ASP A 274 -5.05 -18.33 -20.93
N PRO A 275 -4.07 -18.12 -21.83
CA PRO A 275 -3.21 -16.95 -21.78
C PRO A 275 -3.96 -15.64 -22.08
N ASP A 276 -5.04 -15.66 -22.86
CA ASP A 276 -5.80 -14.46 -23.17
C ASP A 276 -6.58 -13.95 -21.95
N ARG A 277 -7.21 -14.85 -21.21
CA ARG A 277 -7.83 -14.55 -19.91
C ARG A 277 -6.79 -14.08 -18.91
N ALA A 278 -5.63 -14.74 -18.83
CA ALA A 278 -4.53 -14.36 -17.95
C ALA A 278 -4.04 -12.93 -18.23
N ILE A 279 -3.77 -12.58 -19.50
CA ILE A 279 -3.34 -11.24 -19.90
C ILE A 279 -4.39 -10.19 -19.50
N SER A 280 -5.68 -10.48 -19.72
CA SER A 280 -6.76 -9.55 -19.37
C SER A 280 -6.81 -9.28 -17.85
N LEU A 281 -6.73 -10.33 -17.03
CA LEU A 281 -6.78 -10.24 -15.56
C LEU A 281 -5.54 -9.54 -14.98
N LEU A 282 -4.34 -9.89 -15.47
CA LEU A 282 -3.10 -9.29 -15.03
C LEU A 282 -3.01 -7.80 -15.40
N LYS A 283 -3.50 -7.43 -16.60
CA LYS A 283 -3.63 -6.02 -16.97
C LYS A 283 -4.63 -5.30 -16.07
N ARG A 284 -5.74 -5.97 -15.69
CA ARG A 284 -6.67 -5.38 -14.74
C ARG A 284 -6.05 -5.15 -13.37
N ALA A 285 -5.24 -6.07 -12.86
CA ALA A 285 -4.48 -5.89 -11.64
C ALA A 285 -3.53 -4.67 -11.74
N ILE A 286 -2.83 -4.52 -12.86
CA ILE A 286 -1.92 -3.37 -13.14
C ILE A 286 -2.70 -2.05 -13.25
N GLU A 287 -3.90 -2.04 -13.84
CA GLU A 287 -4.76 -0.85 -13.88
C GLU A 287 -5.21 -0.42 -12.47
N ILE A 288 -5.54 -1.40 -11.62
CA ILE A 288 -5.90 -1.14 -10.22
C ILE A 288 -4.69 -0.58 -9.47
N ASP A 289 -3.53 -1.22 -9.62
CA ASP A 289 -2.31 -0.79 -8.97
C ASP A 289 -1.07 -0.91 -9.86
N PRO A 290 -0.62 0.17 -10.50
CA PRO A 290 0.59 0.18 -11.31
C PRO A 290 1.90 -0.03 -10.52
N GLN A 291 1.86 -0.05 -9.19
CA GLN A 291 3.02 -0.33 -8.33
C GLN A 291 3.07 -1.79 -7.85
N TYR A 292 2.05 -2.58 -8.11
CA TYR A 292 2.03 -3.99 -7.75
C TYR A 292 2.88 -4.82 -8.73
N GLY A 293 4.17 -4.98 -8.40
CA GLY A 293 5.19 -5.55 -9.28
C GLY A 293 4.93 -6.99 -9.71
N LEU A 294 4.25 -7.80 -8.87
CA LEU A 294 4.02 -9.21 -9.15
C LEU A 294 3.16 -9.44 -10.39
N SER A 295 2.17 -8.57 -10.65
CA SER A 295 1.36 -8.67 -11.87
C SER A 295 2.17 -8.45 -13.15
N TYR A 296 3.19 -7.58 -13.12
CA TYR A 296 4.11 -7.46 -14.25
C TYR A 296 4.97 -8.72 -14.41
N ALA A 297 5.42 -9.34 -13.31
CA ALA A 297 6.19 -10.58 -13.37
C ALA A 297 5.37 -11.72 -14.00
N HIS A 298 4.13 -11.92 -13.53
CA HIS A 298 3.23 -12.92 -14.10
C HIS A 298 2.87 -12.63 -15.56
N LEU A 299 2.65 -11.36 -15.91
CA LEU A 299 2.41 -10.95 -17.33
C LEU A 299 3.64 -11.21 -18.20
N GLY A 300 4.84 -10.93 -17.68
CA GLY A 300 6.10 -11.28 -18.31
C GLY A 300 6.23 -12.77 -18.58
N ARG A 301 5.88 -13.63 -17.61
CA ARG A 301 5.84 -15.09 -17.73
C ARG A 301 4.84 -15.55 -18.82
N VAL A 302 3.63 -14.95 -18.86
CA VAL A 302 2.65 -15.28 -19.90
C VAL A 302 3.21 -14.98 -21.29
N TYR A 303 3.82 -13.81 -21.49
CA TYR A 303 4.46 -13.49 -22.77
C TYR A 303 5.66 -14.38 -23.08
N TYR A 304 6.45 -14.75 -22.07
CA TYR A 304 7.56 -15.69 -22.21
C TYR A 304 7.08 -17.05 -22.73
N THR A 305 6.01 -17.61 -22.17
CA THR A 305 5.42 -18.89 -22.62
C THR A 305 4.82 -18.80 -24.03
N GLN A 306 4.38 -17.60 -24.44
CA GLN A 306 3.93 -17.31 -25.81
C GLN A 306 5.07 -17.02 -26.79
N LEU A 307 6.33 -17.13 -26.38
CA LEU A 307 7.54 -16.84 -27.15
C LEU A 307 7.60 -15.37 -27.64
N ASN A 308 6.88 -14.47 -26.96
CA ASN A 308 6.94 -13.03 -27.17
C ASN A 308 8.01 -12.42 -26.26
N TRP A 309 9.27 -12.60 -26.66
CA TRP A 309 10.42 -12.29 -25.82
C TRP A 309 10.54 -10.81 -25.49
N GLU A 310 10.22 -9.92 -26.45
CA GLU A 310 10.27 -8.48 -26.25
C GLU A 310 9.28 -8.03 -25.16
N ALA A 311 8.02 -8.48 -25.24
CA ALA A 311 7.01 -8.18 -24.25
C ALA A 311 7.34 -8.81 -22.89
N ALA A 312 7.93 -10.01 -22.86
CA ALA A 312 8.40 -10.65 -21.64
C ALA A 312 9.48 -9.81 -20.96
N VAL A 313 10.49 -9.37 -21.71
CA VAL A 313 11.59 -8.52 -21.22
C VAL A 313 11.04 -7.21 -20.62
N GLU A 314 10.14 -6.52 -21.32
CA GLU A 314 9.54 -5.28 -20.86
C GLU A 314 8.87 -5.45 -19.49
N ASN A 315 8.03 -6.47 -19.37
CA ASN A 315 7.24 -6.70 -18.16
C ASN A 315 8.11 -7.21 -17.00
N PHE A 316 9.03 -8.15 -17.21
CA PHE A 316 9.95 -8.59 -16.16
C PHE A 316 10.83 -7.44 -15.63
N ARG A 317 11.36 -6.59 -16.53
CA ARG A 317 12.12 -5.41 -16.09
C ARG A 317 11.29 -4.50 -15.21
N LYS A 318 10.04 -4.22 -15.62
CA LYS A 318 9.14 -3.41 -14.81
C LYS A 318 8.88 -4.03 -13.44
N ALA A 319 8.69 -5.36 -13.36
CA ALA A 319 8.53 -6.07 -12.11
C ALA A 319 9.74 -5.88 -11.17
N PHE A 320 10.96 -5.99 -11.71
CA PHE A 320 12.20 -5.83 -10.94
C PHE A 320 12.46 -4.39 -10.53
N ASP A 321 12.11 -3.42 -11.37
CA ASP A 321 12.16 -1.99 -11.00
C ASP A 321 11.19 -1.68 -9.83
N LEU A 322 10.12 -2.46 -9.69
CA LEU A 322 9.17 -2.42 -8.58
C LEU A 322 9.55 -3.32 -7.39
N GLY A 323 10.75 -3.88 -7.40
CA GLY A 323 11.32 -4.58 -6.25
C GLY A 323 11.00 -6.08 -6.15
N VAL A 324 10.36 -6.69 -7.17
CA VAL A 324 10.16 -8.15 -7.21
C VAL A 324 11.52 -8.85 -7.23
N LYS A 325 11.67 -9.89 -6.40
CA LYS A 325 12.89 -10.71 -6.33
C LYS A 325 12.46 -12.17 -6.30
N ASN A 326 12.71 -12.86 -7.41
CA ASN A 326 12.38 -14.27 -7.54
C ASN A 326 13.34 -14.90 -8.55
N GLU A 327 13.90 -16.06 -8.20
CA GLU A 327 14.89 -16.76 -9.02
C GLU A 327 14.33 -17.15 -10.39
N GLU A 328 13.08 -17.67 -10.41
CA GLU A 328 12.44 -18.09 -11.66
C GLU A 328 12.27 -16.92 -12.63
N PHE A 329 11.79 -15.78 -12.16
CA PHE A 329 11.63 -14.60 -13.00
C PHE A 329 12.98 -14.03 -13.47
N TYR A 330 14.04 -14.19 -12.67
CA TYR A 330 15.38 -13.77 -13.11
C TYR A 330 15.89 -14.64 -14.26
N TYR A 331 15.79 -16.00 -14.15
CA TYR A 331 16.26 -16.82 -15.26
C TYR A 331 15.34 -16.70 -16.49
N GLU A 332 14.03 -16.54 -16.33
CA GLU A 332 13.10 -16.35 -17.45
C GLU A 332 13.44 -15.05 -18.22
N LEU A 333 13.74 -13.94 -17.50
CA LEU A 333 14.23 -12.72 -18.16
C LEU A 333 15.57 -12.93 -18.87
N GLY A 334 16.51 -13.61 -18.20
CA GLY A 334 17.81 -13.92 -18.80
C GLY A 334 17.69 -14.77 -20.04
N LEU A 335 16.83 -15.80 -20.03
CA LEU A 335 16.54 -16.63 -21.21
C LEU A 335 15.83 -15.82 -22.31
N ALA A 336 14.87 -14.95 -21.98
CA ALA A 336 14.23 -14.08 -22.97
C ALA A 336 15.25 -13.20 -23.69
N TYR A 337 16.21 -12.60 -22.98
CA TYR A 337 17.33 -11.89 -23.61
C TYR A 337 18.20 -12.80 -24.50
N ALA A 338 18.51 -14.03 -24.03
CA ALA A 338 19.28 -14.98 -24.81
C ALA A 338 18.57 -15.43 -26.11
N TYR A 339 17.23 -15.49 -26.09
CA TYR A 339 16.44 -15.76 -27.29
C TYR A 339 16.35 -14.56 -28.25
N LEU A 340 16.61 -13.36 -27.77
CA LEU A 340 16.75 -12.15 -28.58
C LEU A 340 18.20 -11.90 -29.03
N ASP A 341 19.09 -12.88 -28.83
CA ASP A 341 20.53 -12.78 -29.10
C ASP A 341 21.26 -11.65 -28.33
N ASP A 342 20.65 -11.14 -27.26
CA ASP A 342 21.23 -10.15 -26.33
C ASP A 342 21.91 -10.85 -25.15
N CYS A 343 22.99 -11.57 -25.44
CA CYS A 343 23.76 -12.29 -24.43
C CYS A 343 24.40 -11.38 -23.38
N ALA A 344 24.65 -10.11 -23.69
CA ALA A 344 25.19 -9.16 -22.73
C ALA A 344 24.24 -8.93 -21.55
N ASN A 345 22.96 -8.72 -21.83
CA ASN A 345 21.93 -8.59 -20.79
C ASN A 345 21.54 -9.95 -20.21
N ALA A 346 21.49 -11.01 -21.02
CA ALA A 346 21.16 -12.36 -20.54
C ALA A 346 22.06 -12.80 -19.38
N VAL A 347 23.38 -12.68 -19.52
CA VAL A 347 24.37 -13.07 -18.50
C VAL A 347 24.11 -12.36 -17.16
N ILE A 348 23.75 -11.07 -17.18
CA ILE A 348 23.48 -10.29 -15.95
C ILE A 348 22.33 -10.90 -15.16
N TRP A 349 21.24 -11.25 -15.82
CA TRP A 349 20.04 -11.75 -15.14
C TRP A 349 20.15 -13.22 -14.78
N LEU A 350 20.80 -14.04 -15.61
CA LEU A 350 21.10 -15.43 -15.29
C LEU A 350 22.02 -15.54 -14.08
N GLN A 351 23.00 -14.65 -13.95
CA GLN A 351 23.86 -14.62 -12.77
C GLN A 351 23.07 -14.26 -11.50
N LYS A 352 22.15 -13.30 -11.57
CA LYS A 352 21.26 -12.97 -10.43
C LYS A 352 20.37 -14.16 -10.02
N ALA A 353 19.94 -14.98 -10.96
CA ALA A 353 19.22 -16.22 -10.64
C ALA A 353 20.13 -17.19 -9.88
N LEU A 354 21.39 -17.37 -10.34
CA LEU A 354 22.37 -18.23 -9.67
C LEU A 354 22.81 -17.70 -8.30
N ASP A 355 22.79 -16.39 -8.09
CA ASP A 355 23.08 -15.78 -6.78
C ASP A 355 22.00 -16.15 -5.74
N LEU A 356 20.75 -16.37 -6.17
CA LEU A 356 19.66 -16.86 -5.32
C LEU A 356 19.64 -18.41 -5.23
N ASN A 357 19.88 -19.08 -6.35
CA ASN A 357 19.91 -20.53 -6.43
C ASN A 357 21.09 -21.01 -7.30
N PRO A 358 22.23 -21.33 -6.68
CA PRO A 358 23.43 -21.78 -7.42
C PRO A 358 23.23 -23.05 -8.25
N GLU A 359 22.18 -23.84 -7.95
CA GLU A 359 21.85 -25.08 -8.65
C GLU A 359 20.80 -24.90 -9.75
N SER A 360 20.42 -23.66 -10.10
CA SER A 360 19.43 -23.37 -11.13
C SER A 360 19.89 -23.87 -12.52
N LEU A 361 19.39 -25.02 -12.92
CA LEU A 361 19.68 -25.60 -14.24
C LEU A 361 19.28 -24.70 -15.42
N PRO A 362 18.08 -24.04 -15.40
CA PRO A 362 17.71 -23.13 -16.48
C PRO A 362 18.67 -21.95 -16.61
N ALA A 363 19.16 -21.39 -15.50
CA ALA A 363 20.11 -20.30 -15.50
C ALA A 363 21.48 -20.75 -16.07
N GLN A 364 21.98 -21.92 -15.68
CA GLN A 364 23.23 -22.48 -16.19
C GLN A 364 23.13 -22.74 -17.70
N GLN A 365 22.04 -23.38 -18.16
CA GLN A 365 21.81 -23.64 -19.60
C GLN A 365 21.73 -22.34 -20.42
N GLY A 366 21.14 -21.30 -19.85
CA GLY A 366 21.09 -19.98 -20.48
C GLY A 366 22.48 -19.35 -20.67
N LEU A 367 23.36 -19.48 -19.67
CA LEU A 367 24.77 -19.05 -19.77
C LEU A 367 25.53 -19.85 -20.81
N ASP A 368 25.36 -21.17 -20.84
CA ASP A 368 26.01 -22.06 -21.83
C ASP A 368 25.59 -21.68 -23.25
N ARG A 369 24.31 -21.38 -23.47
CA ARG A 369 23.82 -20.88 -24.78
C ARG A 369 24.55 -19.62 -25.22
N CYS A 370 24.69 -18.65 -24.31
CA CYS A 370 25.40 -17.41 -24.61
C CYS A 370 26.92 -17.56 -24.78
N ALA A 371 27.52 -18.63 -24.23
CA ALA A 371 28.95 -18.91 -24.40
C ALA A 371 29.26 -19.58 -25.74
N GLN A 372 28.29 -20.21 -26.40
CA GLN A 372 28.44 -20.93 -27.67
C GLN A 372 28.12 -20.11 -28.93
N GLY A 373 27.46 -18.97 -28.76
CA GLY A 373 27.12 -18.03 -29.84
C GLY A 373 28.07 -16.86 -29.87
#